data_c62617a4ce9a7c4ca2a5518620c04c0e
#
_entry.id   c62617a4ce9a7c4ca2a5518620c04c0e
#
_cell.length_a   1.000
_cell.length_b   1.000
_cell.length_c   1.000
_cell.angle_alpha   90.00
_cell.angle_beta   90.00
_cell.angle_gamma   90.00
#
_symmetry.space_group_name_H-M   'P 1'
#
loop_
_entity.id
_entity.type
_entity.pdbx_description
1 polymer ?
#
loop_
_entity_poly.entity_id
_entity_poly.type
_entity_poly.pdbx_seq_one_letter_code
_entity_poly.pdbx_strand_id
1 'polypeptide(L)'
;IIRLRKVLGKKNELSFAAGGFQKFLDQSVDWKKIMPLLDRVNIMSYDLVNGYSKVTGHHTPLYSTNEKEESTDKAITYLLKLGIPATKLVIGAAFYTRSWKEVSNTNNGLYQSGVHIGGPSFKDYSTAFSVSNGWKYFWDDKAKASYWYNDKEKKFATGDDIPSVKAKTLYVINKKLGGIMFWELQLDDKKNGLLDAIYQIKTAQ
;
A
#
# COMPACT_ATOMS: atom_id res chain seq x y z
N ILE A 1 12.06 -9.46 20.37
CA ILE A 1 11.90 -10.59 19.41
C ILE A 1 12.58 -11.84 19.97
N ILE A 2 13.86 -11.81 20.42
CA ILE A 2 14.57 -12.97 20.95
C ILE A 2 13.79 -13.66 22.08
N ARG A 3 13.34 -12.87 23.08
CA ARG A 3 12.54 -13.41 24.20
C ARG A 3 11.22 -14.01 23.75
N LEU A 4 10.52 -13.35 22.82
CA LEU A 4 9.27 -13.84 22.24
C LEU A 4 9.47 -15.19 21.52
N ARG A 5 10.50 -15.27 20.66
CA ARG A 5 10.81 -16.54 19.96
C ARG A 5 11.15 -17.66 20.94
N LYS A 6 11.88 -17.35 22.01
CA LYS A 6 12.20 -18.35 23.05
C LYS A 6 10.95 -18.90 23.74
N VAL A 7 9.98 -18.04 24.06
CA VAL A 7 8.74 -18.42 24.74
C VAL A 7 7.78 -19.14 23.76
N LEU A 8 7.60 -18.62 22.55
CA LEU A 8 6.70 -19.18 21.55
C LEU A 8 7.22 -20.50 20.96
N GLY A 9 8.52 -20.76 21.02
CA GLY A 9 9.14 -21.91 20.37
C GLY A 9 9.05 -21.79 18.83
N LYS A 10 9.39 -22.88 18.12
CA LYS A 10 9.41 -22.93 16.65
C LYS A 10 8.06 -23.31 16.04
N LYS A 11 7.11 -23.82 16.83
CA LYS A 11 5.80 -24.27 16.34
C LYS A 11 4.81 -23.14 16.12
N ASN A 12 5.00 -22.00 16.78
CA ASN A 12 4.12 -20.84 16.68
C ASN A 12 4.71 -19.79 15.74
N GLU A 13 3.87 -19.23 14.88
CA GLU A 13 4.27 -18.15 13.98
C GLU A 13 4.60 -16.87 14.77
N LEU A 14 5.70 -16.25 14.44
CA LEU A 14 6.09 -14.93 14.92
C LEU A 14 6.30 -14.03 13.72
N SER A 15 5.39 -13.10 13.51
CA SER A 15 5.48 -12.06 12.48
C SER A 15 5.61 -10.67 13.10
N PHE A 16 5.96 -9.72 12.28
CA PHE A 16 6.14 -8.33 12.69
C PHE A 16 5.72 -7.39 11.55
N ALA A 17 5.02 -6.31 11.88
CA ALA A 17 4.62 -5.28 10.94
C ALA A 17 5.70 -4.21 10.85
N ALA A 18 6.22 -3.96 9.65
CA ALA A 18 7.31 -3.02 9.36
C ALA A 18 6.82 -1.86 8.49
N GLY A 19 7.32 -0.65 8.74
CA GLY A 19 7.09 0.48 7.84
C GLY A 19 7.67 0.22 6.44
N GLY A 20 6.91 0.59 5.41
CA GLY A 20 7.26 0.34 4.00
C GLY A 20 8.12 1.42 3.36
N PHE A 21 8.65 2.38 4.09
CA PHE A 21 9.46 3.48 3.56
C PHE A 21 10.94 3.38 3.95
N GLN A 22 11.81 3.87 3.08
CA GLN A 22 13.25 3.66 3.14
C GLN A 22 13.87 4.00 4.49
N LYS A 23 13.51 5.14 5.08
CA LYS A 23 14.04 5.55 6.38
C LYS A 23 13.79 4.53 7.49
N PHE A 24 12.60 3.92 7.53
CA PHE A 24 12.30 2.87 8.50
C PHE A 24 13.14 1.62 8.24
N LEU A 25 13.22 1.21 6.98
CA LEU A 25 13.94 0.01 6.58
C LEU A 25 15.44 0.12 6.88
N ASP A 26 16.03 1.31 6.72
CA ASP A 26 17.45 1.56 6.98
C ASP A 26 17.79 1.70 8.46
N GLN A 27 16.92 2.36 9.24
CA GLN A 27 17.32 2.91 10.53
C GLN A 27 16.64 2.26 11.72
N SER A 28 15.50 1.55 11.52
CA SER A 28 14.70 1.07 12.64
C SER A 28 14.90 -0.40 12.98
N VAL A 29 15.51 -1.18 12.07
CA VAL A 29 15.54 -2.63 12.17
C VAL A 29 16.89 -3.22 11.76
N ASP A 30 17.50 -4.00 12.63
CA ASP A 30 18.63 -4.85 12.27
C ASP A 30 18.12 -6.15 11.61
N TRP A 31 17.88 -6.07 10.33
CA TRP A 31 17.27 -7.16 9.53
C TRP A 31 18.04 -8.46 9.63
N LYS A 32 19.37 -8.42 9.62
CA LYS A 32 20.21 -9.62 9.70
C LYS A 32 20.03 -10.36 11.01
N LYS A 33 19.82 -9.63 12.11
CA LYS A 33 19.63 -10.23 13.44
C LYS A 33 18.20 -10.73 13.67
N ILE A 34 17.19 -10.05 13.14
CA ILE A 34 15.80 -10.40 13.48
C ILE A 34 15.18 -11.43 12.53
N MET A 35 15.56 -11.42 11.24
CA MET A 35 14.94 -12.29 10.25
C MET A 35 15.08 -13.80 10.51
N PRO A 36 16.18 -14.30 11.09
CA PRO A 36 16.26 -15.70 11.50
C PRO A 36 15.26 -16.09 12.58
N LEU A 37 14.74 -15.13 13.33
CA LEU A 37 13.81 -15.33 14.45
C LEU A 37 12.34 -15.16 14.03
N LEU A 38 12.08 -14.60 12.86
CA LEU A 38 10.76 -14.31 12.33
C LEU A 38 10.36 -15.33 11.27
N ASP A 39 9.08 -15.62 11.21
CA ASP A 39 8.49 -16.41 10.14
C ASP A 39 8.12 -15.51 8.96
N ARG A 40 7.59 -14.31 9.24
CA ARG A 40 7.17 -13.32 8.23
C ARG A 40 7.43 -11.89 8.69
N VAL A 41 7.50 -10.99 7.70
CA VAL A 41 7.45 -9.54 7.89
C VAL A 41 6.33 -8.99 7.04
N ASN A 42 5.37 -8.32 7.67
CA ASN A 42 4.26 -7.63 7.01
C ASN A 42 4.70 -6.19 6.72
N ILE A 43 5.04 -5.92 5.47
CA ILE A 43 5.49 -4.59 5.05
C ILE A 43 4.26 -3.70 4.85
N MET A 44 4.09 -2.70 5.71
CA MET A 44 3.04 -1.69 5.58
C MET A 44 3.39 -0.72 4.44
N SER A 45 3.29 -1.21 3.20
CA SER A 45 3.58 -0.45 1.98
C SER A 45 2.41 0.45 1.57
N TYR A 46 1.88 1.15 2.54
CA TYR A 46 0.84 2.17 2.43
C TYR A 46 1.15 3.32 3.40
N ASP A 47 0.38 4.41 3.31
CA ASP A 47 0.70 5.67 3.99
C ASP A 47 2.10 6.22 3.64
N LEU A 48 2.61 5.88 2.46
CA LEU A 48 3.90 6.35 1.97
C LEU A 48 3.85 7.86 1.65
N VAL A 49 2.69 8.34 1.17
CA VAL A 49 2.25 9.73 1.28
C VAL A 49 1.07 9.74 2.25
N ASN A 50 1.11 10.57 3.29
CA ASN A 50 0.21 10.45 4.44
C ASN A 50 -0.26 11.81 4.97
N GLY A 51 -0.95 11.81 6.11
CA GLY A 51 -1.51 13.02 6.73
C GLY A 51 -0.50 14.13 7.08
N TYR A 52 0.78 13.83 7.15
CA TYR A 52 1.84 14.81 7.37
C TYR A 52 2.42 15.37 6.06
N SER A 53 2.06 14.76 4.93
CA SER A 53 2.55 15.18 3.61
C SER A 53 1.81 16.43 3.15
N LYS A 54 2.59 17.48 2.85
CA LYS A 54 2.06 18.75 2.31
C LYS A 54 1.87 18.73 0.80
N VAL A 55 2.32 17.65 0.15
CA VAL A 55 2.24 17.44 -1.29
C VAL A 55 1.51 16.11 -1.52
N THR A 56 0.56 16.11 -2.43
CA THR A 56 -0.17 14.93 -2.86
C THR A 56 0.75 13.95 -3.59
N GLY A 57 0.36 12.68 -3.62
CA GLY A 57 1.11 11.61 -4.27
C GLY A 57 0.42 10.27 -4.02
N HIS A 58 0.94 9.20 -4.57
CA HIS A 58 0.38 7.88 -4.29
C HIS A 58 0.74 7.42 -2.88
N HIS A 59 -0.26 7.11 -2.05
CA HIS A 59 0.03 6.62 -0.70
C HIS A 59 0.32 5.11 -0.63
N THR A 60 -0.01 4.37 -1.70
CA THR A 60 0.18 2.92 -1.72
C THR A 60 0.55 2.41 -3.13
N PRO A 61 1.56 3.02 -3.81
CA PRO A 61 1.94 2.62 -5.17
C PRO A 61 2.68 1.29 -5.18
N LEU A 62 2.50 0.52 -6.26
CA LEU A 62 3.30 -0.67 -6.47
C LEU A 62 4.73 -0.30 -6.88
N TYR A 63 4.89 0.65 -7.80
CA TYR A 63 6.18 1.13 -8.29
C TYR A 63 6.38 2.61 -8.06
N SER A 64 7.64 3.03 -7.91
CA SER A 64 8.02 4.45 -7.91
C SER A 64 8.01 5.01 -9.32
N THR A 65 7.53 6.24 -9.50
CA THR A 65 7.58 6.94 -10.79
C THR A 65 8.91 7.69 -10.96
N ASN A 66 9.58 7.98 -9.85
CA ASN A 66 10.90 8.59 -9.78
C ASN A 66 11.66 8.09 -8.53
N GLU A 67 12.97 8.36 -8.45
CA GLU A 67 13.85 7.85 -7.40
C GLU A 67 13.50 8.32 -5.98
N LYS A 68 12.85 9.48 -5.84
CA LYS A 68 12.49 10.06 -4.53
C LYS A 68 11.24 9.45 -3.94
N GLU A 69 10.42 8.81 -4.75
CA GLU A 69 9.18 8.20 -4.28
C GLU A 69 9.42 6.89 -3.56
N GLU A 70 8.61 6.67 -2.55
CA GLU A 70 8.48 5.38 -1.89
C GLU A 70 7.46 4.50 -2.64
N SER A 71 7.68 3.18 -2.63
CA SER A 71 6.76 2.22 -3.24
C SER A 71 6.93 0.84 -2.64
N THR A 72 5.97 -0.02 -2.90
CA THR A 72 6.04 -1.43 -2.52
C THR A 72 7.28 -2.12 -3.10
N ASP A 73 7.53 -1.94 -4.41
CA ASP A 73 8.69 -2.57 -5.09
C ASP A 73 10.03 -2.06 -4.55
N LYS A 74 10.13 -0.76 -4.24
CA LYS A 74 11.34 -0.18 -3.65
C LYS A 74 11.67 -0.83 -2.30
N ALA A 75 10.68 -0.97 -1.43
CA ALA A 75 10.83 -1.61 -0.13
C ALA A 75 11.23 -3.10 -0.26
N ILE A 76 10.53 -3.84 -1.12
CA ILE A 76 10.81 -5.27 -1.36
C ILE A 76 12.19 -5.47 -1.98
N THR A 77 12.54 -4.68 -2.99
CA THR A 77 13.85 -4.75 -3.66
C THR A 77 14.99 -4.48 -2.67
N TYR A 78 14.82 -3.51 -1.78
CA TYR A 78 15.78 -3.23 -0.72
C TYR A 78 15.98 -4.44 0.22
N LEU A 79 14.89 -5.04 0.72
CA LEU A 79 14.96 -6.18 1.63
C LEU A 79 15.56 -7.44 0.95
N LEU A 80 15.21 -7.67 -0.32
CA LEU A 80 15.80 -8.77 -1.10
C LEU A 80 17.32 -8.58 -1.29
N LYS A 81 17.79 -7.35 -1.55
CA LYS A 81 19.23 -7.03 -1.63
C LYS A 81 19.98 -7.28 -0.32
N LEU A 82 19.30 -7.20 0.83
CA LEU A 82 19.87 -7.58 2.13
C LEU A 82 19.92 -9.10 2.34
N GLY A 83 19.47 -9.90 1.38
CA GLY A 83 19.44 -11.36 1.45
C GLY A 83 18.25 -11.93 2.22
N ILE A 84 17.20 -11.16 2.45
CA ILE A 84 15.98 -11.64 3.13
C ILE A 84 15.20 -12.52 2.15
N PRO A 85 14.81 -13.75 2.55
CA PRO A 85 14.06 -14.64 1.68
C PRO A 85 12.72 -14.04 1.25
N ALA A 86 12.41 -14.05 -0.05
CA ALA A 86 11.16 -13.53 -0.60
C ALA A 86 9.93 -14.13 0.08
N THR A 87 9.95 -15.42 0.39
CA THR A 87 8.86 -16.16 1.05
C THR A 87 8.52 -15.65 2.48
N LYS A 88 9.40 -14.86 3.08
CA LYS A 88 9.14 -14.22 4.38
C LYS A 88 8.56 -12.81 4.26
N LEU A 89 8.55 -12.22 3.07
CA LEU A 89 8.08 -10.86 2.83
C LEU A 89 6.61 -10.86 2.40
N VAL A 90 5.78 -10.12 3.12
CA VAL A 90 4.35 -9.93 2.84
C VAL A 90 4.13 -8.45 2.57
N ILE A 91 3.54 -8.08 1.42
CA ILE A 91 3.25 -6.69 1.09
C ILE A 91 1.89 -6.25 1.62
N GLY A 92 1.71 -4.93 1.79
CA GLY A 92 0.48 -4.33 2.28
C GLY A 92 -0.39 -3.76 1.15
N ALA A 93 -1.71 -3.90 1.31
CA ALA A 93 -2.74 -3.21 0.56
C ALA A 93 -3.58 -2.33 1.49
N ALA A 94 -4.01 -1.17 1.01
CA ALA A 94 -4.81 -0.22 1.79
C ALA A 94 -6.26 -0.24 1.33
N PHE A 95 -7.17 -0.70 2.19
CA PHE A 95 -8.60 -0.71 1.89
C PHE A 95 -9.26 0.64 2.23
N TYR A 96 -8.49 1.71 2.09
CA TYR A 96 -8.88 3.10 2.36
C TYR A 96 -8.08 4.07 1.50
N THR A 97 -8.57 5.31 1.42
CA THR A 97 -7.84 6.41 0.76
C THR A 97 -7.23 7.39 1.75
N ARG A 98 -6.29 8.17 1.22
CA ARG A 98 -5.88 9.46 1.78
C ARG A 98 -6.36 10.57 0.84
N SER A 99 -6.87 11.65 1.41
CA SER A 99 -7.44 12.74 0.62
C SER A 99 -6.92 14.10 1.10
N TRP A 100 -6.83 15.03 0.16
CA TRP A 100 -6.42 16.43 0.39
C TRP A 100 -7.41 17.38 -0.26
N LYS A 101 -7.56 18.56 0.32
CA LYS A 101 -8.25 19.72 -0.24
C LYS A 101 -7.26 20.80 -0.62
N GLU A 102 -7.76 21.85 -1.28
CA GLU A 102 -6.96 23.00 -1.74
C GLU A 102 -5.87 22.59 -2.72
N VAL A 103 -6.17 21.61 -3.54
CA VAL A 103 -5.22 21.01 -4.49
C VAL A 103 -5.42 21.62 -5.88
N SER A 104 -4.34 22.14 -6.49
CA SER A 104 -4.36 22.65 -7.87
C SER A 104 -4.75 21.55 -8.86
N ASN A 105 -5.39 21.91 -9.98
CA ASN A 105 -5.74 20.99 -11.06
C ASN A 105 -4.54 20.61 -11.97
N THR A 106 -3.37 21.18 -11.75
CA THR A 106 -2.16 20.78 -12.44
C THR A 106 -1.90 19.28 -12.24
N ASN A 107 -1.61 18.58 -13.32
CA ASN A 107 -1.43 17.12 -13.31
C ASN A 107 -2.58 16.36 -12.61
N ASN A 108 -3.82 16.81 -12.79
CA ASN A 108 -5.01 16.27 -12.13
C ASN A 108 -4.85 16.12 -10.60
N GLY A 109 -4.19 17.09 -9.98
CA GLY A 109 -3.96 17.13 -8.55
C GLY A 109 -2.80 16.28 -8.03
N LEU A 110 -2.13 15.50 -8.88
CA LEU A 110 -0.99 14.68 -8.48
C LEU A 110 0.27 15.54 -8.33
N TYR A 111 1.01 15.36 -7.23
CA TYR A 111 2.23 16.11 -6.85
C TYR A 111 1.99 17.61 -6.66
N GLN A 112 0.83 17.97 -6.14
CA GLN A 112 0.46 19.34 -5.83
C GLN A 112 0.42 19.58 -4.32
N SER A 113 0.61 20.83 -3.90
CA SER A 113 0.38 21.21 -2.51
C SER A 113 -1.09 21.01 -2.13
N GLY A 114 -1.34 20.64 -0.88
CA GLY A 114 -2.69 20.43 -0.38
C GLY A 114 -2.73 20.23 1.13
N VAL A 115 -3.94 20.27 1.69
CA VAL A 115 -4.21 20.06 3.11
C VAL A 115 -4.92 18.73 3.29
N HIS A 116 -4.31 17.81 4.06
CA HIS A 116 -4.90 16.50 4.32
C HIS A 116 -6.24 16.58 5.07
N ILE A 117 -7.21 15.74 4.67
CA ILE A 117 -8.57 15.71 5.22
C ILE A 117 -9.09 14.31 5.57
N GLY A 118 -8.21 13.29 5.63
CA GLY A 118 -8.62 11.90 5.83
C GLY A 118 -8.88 11.21 4.49
N GLY A 119 -9.90 10.33 4.46
CA GLY A 119 -10.31 9.64 3.24
C GLY A 119 -11.31 8.52 3.53
N PRO A 120 -12.19 8.16 2.58
CA PRO A 120 -13.17 7.09 2.75
C PRO A 120 -12.55 5.70 2.74
N SER A 121 -13.31 4.76 3.28
CA SER A 121 -13.10 3.31 3.15
C SER A 121 -13.39 2.85 1.73
N PHE A 122 -12.82 1.74 1.28
CA PHE A 122 -13.08 1.20 -0.06
C PHE A 122 -14.57 0.95 -0.33
N LYS A 123 -15.31 0.39 0.63
CA LYS A 123 -16.75 0.16 0.52
C LYS A 123 -17.57 1.42 0.22
N ASP A 124 -17.02 2.60 0.51
CA ASP A 124 -17.69 3.89 0.33
C ASP A 124 -17.26 4.61 -0.96
N TYR A 125 -16.31 4.07 -1.76
CA TYR A 125 -15.74 4.74 -2.93
C TYR A 125 -16.79 5.12 -3.98
N SER A 126 -17.75 4.23 -4.24
CA SER A 126 -18.79 4.47 -5.25
C SER A 126 -19.64 5.70 -4.94
N THR A 127 -19.87 5.96 -3.68
CA THR A 127 -20.61 7.14 -3.21
C THR A 127 -19.71 8.36 -3.08
N ALA A 128 -18.55 8.18 -2.43
CA ALA A 128 -17.62 9.28 -2.13
C ALA A 128 -16.99 9.88 -3.40
N PHE A 129 -16.66 9.05 -4.39
CA PHE A 129 -16.00 9.46 -5.64
C PHE A 129 -16.91 9.39 -6.85
N SER A 130 -18.22 9.68 -6.65
CA SER A 130 -19.17 9.64 -7.76
C SER A 130 -18.89 10.72 -8.81
N VAL A 131 -19.11 10.37 -10.08
CA VAL A 131 -19.00 11.30 -11.22
C VAL A 131 -19.99 12.46 -11.08
N SER A 132 -21.19 12.19 -10.55
CA SER A 132 -22.23 13.22 -10.32
C SER A 132 -21.74 14.31 -9.34
N ASN A 133 -20.84 13.98 -8.42
CA ASN A 133 -20.24 14.91 -7.49
C ASN A 133 -18.95 15.58 -8.03
N GLY A 134 -18.64 15.38 -9.32
CA GLY A 134 -17.50 16.04 -9.98
C GLY A 134 -16.17 15.32 -9.85
N TRP A 135 -16.15 14.11 -9.30
CA TRP A 135 -14.93 13.32 -9.22
C TRP A 135 -14.61 12.65 -10.55
N LYS A 136 -13.32 12.59 -10.88
CA LYS A 136 -12.76 11.85 -12.00
C LYS A 136 -11.75 10.84 -11.51
N TYR A 137 -11.84 9.62 -12.02
CA TYR A 137 -10.88 8.54 -11.76
C TYR A 137 -9.69 8.64 -12.71
N PHE A 138 -8.51 8.32 -12.20
CA PHE A 138 -7.27 8.23 -12.95
C PHE A 138 -6.48 6.99 -12.54
N TRP A 139 -5.82 6.39 -13.50
CA TRP A 139 -4.89 5.30 -13.33
C TRP A 139 -3.49 5.76 -13.73
N ASP A 140 -2.52 5.63 -12.81
CA ASP A 140 -1.10 5.82 -13.12
C ASP A 140 -0.50 4.45 -13.50
N ASP A 141 -0.31 4.23 -14.80
CA ASP A 141 0.19 2.94 -15.30
C ASP A 141 1.64 2.67 -14.89
N LYS A 142 2.44 3.71 -14.66
CA LYS A 142 3.82 3.57 -14.19
C LYS A 142 3.87 3.15 -12.72
N ALA A 143 3.08 3.80 -11.87
CA ALA A 143 2.99 3.49 -10.44
C ALA A 143 2.14 2.24 -10.16
N LYS A 144 1.28 1.79 -11.12
CA LYS A 144 0.21 0.81 -10.91
C LYS A 144 -0.66 1.20 -9.72
N ALA A 145 -1.09 2.45 -9.70
CA ALA A 145 -1.84 3.05 -8.61
C ALA A 145 -2.98 3.92 -9.13
N SER A 146 -4.08 3.94 -8.38
CA SER A 146 -5.27 4.74 -8.65
C SER A 146 -5.30 6.02 -7.84
N TYR A 147 -5.92 7.03 -8.41
CA TYR A 147 -6.22 8.28 -7.73
C TYR A 147 -7.46 8.95 -8.33
N TRP A 148 -8.02 9.88 -7.59
CA TRP A 148 -9.21 10.65 -7.98
C TRP A 148 -8.95 12.13 -7.78
N TYR A 149 -9.51 12.94 -8.66
CA TYR A 149 -9.45 14.40 -8.55
C TYR A 149 -10.82 15.01 -8.80
N ASN A 150 -11.17 15.99 -7.97
CA ASN A 150 -12.36 16.82 -8.11
C ASN A 150 -11.94 18.27 -8.38
N ASP A 151 -12.05 18.69 -9.64
CA ASP A 151 -11.61 20.03 -10.05
C ASP A 151 -12.50 21.12 -9.47
N LYS A 152 -13.79 20.87 -9.28
CA LYS A 152 -14.73 21.84 -8.69
C LYS A 152 -14.42 22.11 -7.21
N GLU A 153 -14.14 21.06 -6.46
CA GLU A 153 -13.88 21.15 -5.02
C GLU A 153 -12.38 21.28 -4.69
N LYS A 154 -11.50 21.21 -5.71
CA LYS A 154 -10.04 21.20 -5.53
C LYS A 154 -9.60 20.12 -4.54
N LYS A 155 -10.14 18.91 -4.69
CA LYS A 155 -9.84 17.75 -3.85
C LYS A 155 -9.13 16.67 -4.64
N PHE A 156 -8.19 16.02 -3.99
CA PHE A 156 -7.43 14.87 -4.48
C PHE A 156 -7.59 13.71 -3.50
N ALA A 157 -7.66 12.48 -4.03
CA ALA A 157 -7.66 11.26 -3.24
C ALA A 157 -6.81 10.18 -3.91
N THR A 158 -6.19 9.30 -3.14
CA THR A 158 -5.38 8.16 -3.61
C THR A 158 -5.61 6.97 -2.70
N GLY A 159 -5.62 5.74 -3.25
CA GLY A 159 -5.88 4.52 -2.52
C GLY A 159 -5.80 3.28 -3.39
N ASP A 160 -5.89 2.10 -2.77
CA ASP A 160 -6.03 0.88 -3.54
C ASP A 160 -7.45 0.71 -4.05
N ASP A 161 -7.55 0.16 -5.25
CA ASP A 161 -8.77 -0.26 -5.91
C ASP A 161 -8.61 -1.67 -6.52
N ILE A 162 -9.61 -2.16 -7.23
CA ILE A 162 -9.56 -3.50 -7.85
C ILE A 162 -8.37 -3.67 -8.80
N PRO A 163 -8.09 -2.75 -9.75
CA PRO A 163 -6.89 -2.83 -10.59
C PRO A 163 -5.57 -2.88 -9.81
N SER A 164 -5.41 -2.02 -8.80
CA SER A 164 -4.15 -1.92 -8.05
C SER A 164 -3.89 -3.15 -7.18
N VAL A 165 -4.90 -3.70 -6.49
CA VAL A 165 -4.71 -4.92 -5.69
C VAL A 165 -4.49 -6.15 -6.57
N LYS A 166 -5.08 -6.21 -7.77
CA LYS A 166 -4.77 -7.24 -8.77
C LYS A 166 -3.31 -7.16 -9.22
N ALA A 167 -2.81 -5.96 -9.52
CA ALA A 167 -1.40 -5.75 -9.88
C ALA A 167 -0.46 -6.15 -8.73
N LYS A 168 -0.78 -5.76 -7.49
CA LYS A 168 -0.03 -6.17 -6.28
C LYS A 168 -0.04 -7.68 -6.08
N THR A 169 -1.18 -8.34 -6.29
CA THR A 169 -1.28 -9.80 -6.14
C THR A 169 -0.44 -10.54 -7.20
N LEU A 170 -0.48 -10.09 -8.45
CA LEU A 170 0.40 -10.61 -9.51
C LEU A 170 1.89 -10.38 -9.17
N TYR A 171 2.23 -9.22 -8.62
CA TYR A 171 3.59 -8.94 -8.17
C TYR A 171 4.05 -9.93 -7.09
N VAL A 172 3.19 -10.22 -6.08
CA VAL A 172 3.47 -11.22 -5.04
C VAL A 172 3.80 -12.58 -5.64
N ILE A 173 3.00 -13.03 -6.60
CA ILE A 173 3.18 -14.32 -7.28
C ILE A 173 4.46 -14.32 -8.08
N ASN A 174 4.70 -13.33 -8.93
CA ASN A 174 5.87 -13.23 -9.80
C ASN A 174 7.19 -13.14 -9.01
N LYS A 175 7.19 -12.43 -7.88
CA LYS A 175 8.36 -12.31 -6.99
C LYS A 175 8.46 -13.45 -5.97
N LYS A 176 7.51 -14.39 -5.97
CA LYS A 176 7.44 -15.51 -5.01
C LYS A 176 7.48 -15.04 -3.55
N LEU A 177 6.76 -13.96 -3.26
CA LEU A 177 6.69 -13.40 -1.91
C LEU A 177 5.83 -14.27 -1.00
N GLY A 178 5.91 -14.04 0.31
CA GLY A 178 5.13 -14.75 1.33
C GLY A 178 3.63 -14.48 1.29
N GLY A 179 3.19 -13.39 0.69
CA GLY A 179 1.77 -13.05 0.54
C GLY A 179 1.47 -11.56 0.43
N ILE A 180 0.19 -11.27 0.51
CA ILE A 180 -0.35 -9.92 0.62
C ILE A 180 -1.22 -9.84 1.90
N MET A 181 -1.03 -8.80 2.69
CA MET A 181 -1.88 -8.44 3.82
C MET A 181 -2.59 -7.12 3.51
N PHE A 182 -3.61 -6.77 4.27
CA PHE A 182 -4.36 -5.53 4.05
C PHE A 182 -4.78 -4.86 5.35
N TRP A 183 -4.94 -3.56 5.32
CA TRP A 183 -5.55 -2.77 6.37
C TRP A 183 -6.81 -2.11 5.83
N GLU A 184 -8.00 -2.48 6.29
CA GLU A 184 -8.39 -3.63 7.10
C GLU A 184 -9.75 -4.17 6.61
N LEU A 185 -10.10 -5.38 6.99
CA LEU A 185 -11.24 -6.12 6.44
C LEU A 185 -12.59 -5.37 6.56
N GLN A 186 -12.83 -4.66 7.66
CA GLN A 186 -14.08 -3.92 7.87
C GLN A 186 -14.27 -2.73 6.91
N LEU A 187 -13.21 -2.32 6.21
CA LEU A 187 -13.23 -1.24 5.22
C LEU A 187 -13.53 -1.73 3.81
N ASP A 188 -13.56 -3.05 3.60
CA ASP A 188 -13.85 -3.68 2.32
C ASP A 188 -15.36 -3.77 2.06
N ASP A 189 -15.73 -3.95 0.79
CA ASP A 189 -17.08 -4.32 0.42
C ASP A 189 -17.30 -5.81 0.69
N LYS A 190 -18.51 -6.17 1.12
CA LYS A 190 -18.87 -7.57 1.42
C LYS A 190 -18.94 -8.46 0.18
N LYS A 191 -19.12 -7.89 -1.00
CA LYS A 191 -19.20 -8.58 -2.29
C LYS A 191 -18.43 -7.80 -3.33
N ASN A 192 -17.65 -8.51 -4.14
CA ASN A 192 -16.83 -7.91 -5.20
C ASN A 192 -15.83 -6.87 -4.66
N GLY A 193 -15.37 -7.07 -3.42
CA GLY A 193 -14.42 -6.19 -2.75
C GLY A 193 -12.97 -6.43 -3.18
N LEU A 194 -12.07 -5.76 -2.50
CA LEU A 194 -10.62 -5.91 -2.75
C LEU A 194 -10.13 -7.30 -2.37
N LEU A 195 -10.67 -7.89 -1.32
CA LEU A 195 -10.34 -9.25 -0.92
C LEU A 195 -10.75 -10.27 -1.99
N ASP A 196 -11.95 -10.12 -2.57
CA ASP A 196 -12.41 -10.95 -3.68
C ASP A 196 -11.47 -10.81 -4.90
N ALA A 197 -11.04 -9.59 -5.21
CA ALA A 197 -10.11 -9.32 -6.31
C ALA A 197 -8.75 -9.98 -6.09
N ILE A 198 -8.22 -9.95 -4.87
CA ILE A 198 -6.98 -10.65 -4.47
C ILE A 198 -7.16 -12.16 -4.65
N TYR A 199 -8.27 -12.70 -4.16
CA TYR A 199 -8.57 -14.13 -4.22
C TYR A 199 -8.69 -14.64 -5.66
N GLN A 200 -9.39 -13.90 -6.53
CA GLN A 200 -9.53 -14.23 -7.95
C GLN A 200 -8.17 -14.40 -8.66
N ILE A 201 -7.23 -13.50 -8.43
CA ILE A 201 -5.89 -13.60 -9.03
C ILE A 201 -5.10 -14.78 -8.47
N LYS A 202 -5.21 -15.04 -7.17
CA LYS A 202 -4.55 -16.17 -6.52
C LYS A 202 -5.03 -17.53 -7.05
N THR A 203 -6.31 -17.66 -7.39
CA THR A 203 -6.93 -18.92 -7.82
C THR A 203 -6.93 -19.15 -9.32
N ALA A 204 -6.63 -18.11 -10.11
CA ALA A 204 -6.54 -18.19 -11.58
C ALA A 204 -5.22 -18.77 -12.09
N GLN A 205 -4.32 -19.17 -11.19
CA GLN A 205 -3.01 -19.79 -11.45
C GLN A 205 -2.95 -21.20 -10.88
#